data_beddc4e0ab62ed21dcd7add70fcf7ac7
#
_entry.id   beddc4e0ab62ed21dcd7add70fcf7ac7
#
_cell.length_a   1.000
_cell.length_b   1.000
_cell.length_c   1.000
_cell.angle_alpha   90.00
_cell.angle_beta   90.00
_cell.angle_gamma   90.00
#
_symmetry.space_group_name_H-M   'P 1'
#
loop_
_entity.id
_entity.type
_entity.pdbx_description
1 polymer ?
#
loop_
_entity_poly.entity_id
_entity_poly.type
_entity_poly.pdbx_seq_one_letter_code
_entity_poly.pdbx_strand_id
1 'polypeptide(L)'
;LHLSEYDPPDAWFGDAGSPVPLGSTAGLALPAPNRSLRIAAPLNAEGADSGDLVMPTTISLPNAAAPTVQEVLPPVATTLKYEALAEEYAAWFAAAQIRPEFRESTDWHLTMMRQSRSRYERLGKRLGIPWSFIACTHGLEASFNFRAHFHNGDFPLSRRTRQVPANRPPTWLPPSDWESSAADALRLLGFTGQSDWSLPRTLYRLEAYNGFGYRRAGRASPYLWSFSSLYSRGKFVADGKFDPKARSKQCGAAVMLKLLDLAGELG
;
A
#
# COMPACT_ATOMS: atom_id res chain seq x y z
N LEU A 1 16.27 20.38 -15.56
CA LEU A 1 15.32 19.30 -15.26
C LEU A 1 14.28 19.90 -14.29
N HIS A 2 13.12 20.29 -14.83
CA HIS A 2 12.00 20.82 -14.05
C HIS A 2 11.37 19.68 -13.24
N LEU A 3 11.55 19.71 -11.94
CA LEU A 3 10.74 18.94 -10.99
C LEU A 3 9.38 19.66 -10.93
N SER A 4 8.31 18.98 -11.36
CA SER A 4 6.96 19.49 -11.18
C SER A 4 6.67 19.56 -9.68
N GLU A 5 6.34 20.74 -9.19
CA GLU A 5 5.86 20.97 -7.83
C GLU A 5 4.66 20.07 -7.57
N TYR A 6 4.81 19.17 -6.59
CA TYR A 6 3.69 18.38 -6.07
C TYR A 6 2.98 19.23 -5.03
N ASP A 7 1.84 19.73 -5.41
CA ASP A 7 0.90 20.36 -4.50
C ASP A 7 -0.05 19.28 -3.99
N PRO A 8 0.02 18.88 -2.70
CA PRO A 8 -0.92 17.89 -2.17
C PRO A 8 -2.32 18.49 -2.28
N PRO A 9 -3.34 17.71 -2.68
CA PRO A 9 -4.70 18.21 -2.74
C PRO A 9 -5.14 18.70 -1.35
N ASP A 10 -5.91 19.77 -1.30
CA ASP A 10 -6.42 20.42 -0.06
C ASP A 10 -7.14 19.46 0.90
N ALA A 11 -7.58 18.30 0.41
CA ALA A 11 -8.20 17.22 1.18
C ALA A 11 -7.26 16.51 2.19
N TRP A 12 -5.97 16.80 2.20
CA TRP A 12 -5.02 16.27 3.19
C TRP A 12 -5.12 16.98 4.54
N PHE A 13 -5.63 18.21 4.53
CA PHE A 13 -5.82 18.99 5.73
C PHE A 13 -7.28 18.87 6.15
N GLY A 14 -7.56 17.92 7.05
CA GLY A 14 -8.89 17.78 7.66
C GLY A 14 -9.28 19.06 8.40
N ASP A 15 -10.59 19.29 8.58
CA ASP A 15 -11.25 20.41 9.27
C ASP A 15 -10.78 20.61 10.74
N ALA A 16 -9.54 20.90 10.97
CA ALA A 16 -9.01 21.29 12.26
C ALA A 16 -8.01 22.44 12.12
N GLY A 17 -8.56 23.65 12.27
CA GLY A 17 -7.91 24.86 12.77
C GLY A 17 -6.50 25.20 12.29
N SER A 18 -6.42 26.26 11.49
CA SER A 18 -5.29 27.14 11.18
C SER A 18 -3.90 26.54 10.96
N PRO A 19 -3.30 26.74 9.78
CA PRO A 19 -1.96 26.23 9.48
C PRO A 19 -0.90 27.00 10.26
N VAL A 20 -0.04 26.27 10.94
CA VAL A 20 1.25 26.80 11.40
C VAL A 20 2.11 27.00 10.14
N PRO A 21 2.72 28.17 9.89
CA PRO A 21 3.54 28.38 8.71
C PRO A 21 4.80 27.52 8.81
N LEU A 22 4.88 26.47 8.01
CA LEU A 22 6.11 25.74 7.77
C LEU A 22 7.00 26.59 6.84
N GLY A 23 8.17 26.95 7.37
CA GLY A 23 9.20 27.61 6.59
C GLY A 23 9.52 26.84 5.33
N SER A 24 9.74 27.57 4.25
CA SER A 24 10.15 27.12 2.92
C SER A 24 11.06 25.90 2.96
N THR A 25 10.53 24.73 2.61
CA THR A 25 11.31 23.54 2.30
C THR A 25 11.02 23.17 0.86
N ALA A 26 12.09 23.18 0.07
CA ALA A 26 12.11 22.76 -1.32
C ALA A 26 11.41 21.40 -1.53
N GLY A 27 10.63 21.31 -2.61
CA GLY A 27 9.78 20.23 -3.07
C GLY A 27 10.13 18.82 -2.62
N LEU A 28 9.23 18.24 -1.82
CA LEU A 28 9.20 16.80 -1.60
C LEU A 28 8.48 16.15 -2.79
N ALA A 29 9.24 15.71 -3.78
CA ALA A 29 8.72 14.81 -4.78
C ALA A 29 8.41 13.47 -4.11
N LEU A 30 7.16 13.03 -4.17
CA LEU A 30 6.81 11.65 -3.83
C LEU A 30 7.58 10.68 -4.75
N PRO A 31 7.93 9.49 -4.26
CA PRO A 31 8.66 8.52 -5.06
C PRO A 31 7.91 8.26 -6.37
N ALA A 32 8.64 8.24 -7.45
CA ALA A 32 8.12 7.82 -8.74
C ALA A 32 7.43 6.46 -8.60
N PRO A 33 6.28 6.26 -9.27
CA PRO A 33 5.59 5.00 -9.20
C PRO A 33 6.51 3.88 -9.65
N ASN A 34 6.85 3.03 -8.70
CA ASN A 34 7.39 1.71 -8.91
C ASN A 34 8.71 1.61 -9.73
N ARG A 35 9.83 1.97 -9.12
CA ARG A 35 11.09 1.34 -9.55
C ARG A 35 11.01 -0.14 -9.22
N SER A 36 11.11 -0.98 -10.24
CA SER A 36 11.20 -2.43 -10.10
C SER A 36 12.26 -2.78 -9.07
N LEU A 37 11.82 -3.07 -7.84
CA LEU A 37 12.64 -3.80 -6.89
C LEU A 37 12.99 -5.11 -7.59
N ARG A 38 14.26 -5.36 -7.85
CA ARG A 38 14.73 -6.69 -8.19
C ARG A 38 14.37 -7.56 -7.01
N ILE A 39 13.42 -8.45 -7.22
CA ILE A 39 13.13 -9.52 -6.26
C ILE A 39 14.43 -10.32 -6.20
N ALA A 40 15.14 -10.18 -5.09
CA ALA A 40 16.18 -11.14 -4.76
C ALA A 40 15.47 -12.48 -4.57
N ALA A 41 15.83 -13.46 -5.37
CA ALA A 41 15.37 -14.83 -5.20
C ALA A 41 15.65 -15.26 -3.74
N PRO A 42 14.78 -16.05 -3.13
CA PRO A 42 15.05 -16.57 -1.81
C PRO A 42 16.35 -17.38 -1.86
N LEU A 43 17.32 -16.98 -1.04
CA LEU A 43 18.48 -17.79 -0.74
C LEU A 43 17.96 -19.06 -0.06
N ASN A 44 18.25 -20.20 -0.64
CA ASN A 44 18.00 -21.51 -0.09
C ASN A 44 18.60 -21.55 1.33
N ALA A 45 17.74 -21.63 2.35
CA ALA A 45 18.13 -22.00 3.68
C ALA A 45 18.09 -23.52 3.75
N GLU A 46 19.22 -24.18 3.55
CA GLU A 46 19.42 -25.55 3.98
C GLU A 46 19.53 -25.59 5.51
N GLY A 47 18.73 -26.47 6.12
CA GLY A 47 18.93 -26.95 7.47
C GLY A 47 18.08 -26.29 8.54
N ALA A 48 16.90 -26.85 8.80
CA ALA A 48 16.23 -26.80 10.10
C ALA A 48 15.35 -28.02 10.29
N ASP A 49 15.67 -28.68 11.36
CA ASP A 49 15.12 -29.80 12.10
C ASP A 49 13.60 -30.03 11.98
N SER A 50 13.25 -31.33 11.89
CA SER A 50 11.89 -31.88 11.81
C SER A 50 11.16 -31.74 13.14
N GLY A 51 10.42 -30.65 13.33
CA GLY A 51 9.39 -30.52 14.34
C GLY A 51 8.01 -30.52 13.69
N ASP A 52 7.09 -31.36 14.18
CA ASP A 52 5.73 -31.52 13.68
C ASP A 52 5.01 -30.17 13.49
N LEU A 53 4.92 -29.73 12.25
CA LEU A 53 4.09 -28.59 11.85
C LEU A 53 2.65 -29.08 11.67
N VAL A 54 1.82 -28.76 12.67
CA VAL A 54 0.35 -28.83 12.51
C VAL A 54 -0.01 -27.92 11.34
N MET A 55 -0.45 -28.52 10.25
CA MET A 55 -0.90 -27.81 9.06
C MET A 55 -2.13 -26.96 9.40
N PRO A 56 -2.13 -25.68 9.12
CA PRO A 56 -3.34 -24.87 9.30
C PRO A 56 -4.40 -25.35 8.34
N THR A 57 -5.61 -25.49 8.85
CA THR A 57 -6.83 -25.89 8.13
C THR A 57 -6.98 -25.07 6.86
N THR A 58 -7.01 -25.72 5.71
CA THR A 58 -7.27 -25.09 4.42
C THR A 58 -8.64 -24.46 4.45
N ILE A 59 -8.74 -23.13 4.45
CA ILE A 59 -10.01 -22.42 4.37
C ILE A 59 -10.51 -22.60 2.93
N SER A 60 -11.55 -23.44 2.77
CA SER A 60 -12.29 -23.53 1.52
C SER A 60 -13.06 -22.22 1.35
N LEU A 61 -12.66 -21.39 0.40
CA LEU A 61 -13.42 -20.20 0.06
C LEU A 61 -14.78 -20.64 -0.48
N PRO A 62 -15.90 -20.08 0.01
CA PRO A 62 -17.21 -20.39 -0.54
C PRO A 62 -17.25 -20.00 -2.01
N ASN A 63 -17.77 -20.92 -2.81
CA ASN A 63 -18.03 -20.69 -4.23
C ASN A 63 -19.20 -19.70 -4.31
N ALA A 64 -18.90 -18.40 -4.29
CA ALA A 64 -19.90 -17.36 -4.41
C ALA A 64 -20.52 -17.45 -5.80
N ALA A 65 -21.82 -17.75 -5.85
CA ALA A 65 -22.59 -17.69 -7.07
C ALA A 65 -22.40 -16.30 -7.70
N ALA A 66 -22.02 -16.27 -8.98
CA ALA A 66 -21.80 -15.03 -9.70
C ALA A 66 -23.09 -14.17 -9.67
N PRO A 67 -22.98 -12.87 -9.32
CA PRO A 67 -24.14 -11.99 -9.38
C PRO A 67 -24.61 -11.89 -10.83
N THR A 68 -25.88 -12.13 -11.07
CA THR A 68 -26.53 -12.20 -12.38
C THR A 68 -26.84 -10.83 -13.00
N VAL A 69 -26.33 -9.76 -12.43
CA VAL A 69 -26.37 -8.41 -13.01
C VAL A 69 -24.93 -7.90 -13.01
N GLN A 70 -24.34 -7.80 -14.18
CA GLN A 70 -23.02 -7.19 -14.36
C GLN A 70 -23.21 -5.69 -14.16
N GLU A 71 -23.10 -5.25 -12.91
CA GLU A 71 -23.12 -3.82 -12.58
C GLU A 71 -21.98 -3.15 -13.31
N VAL A 72 -22.30 -2.23 -14.19
CA VAL A 72 -21.30 -1.50 -14.99
C VAL A 72 -20.53 -0.62 -14.02
N LEU A 73 -19.28 -0.98 -13.75
CA LEU A 73 -18.43 -0.22 -12.85
C LEU A 73 -18.25 1.21 -13.36
N PRO A 74 -18.22 2.19 -12.46
CA PRO A 74 -17.91 3.55 -12.84
C PRO A 74 -16.51 3.62 -13.46
N PRO A 75 -16.30 4.46 -14.50
CA PRO A 75 -14.97 4.68 -15.03
C PRO A 75 -14.06 5.30 -13.97
N VAL A 76 -12.76 5.11 -14.09
CA VAL A 76 -11.78 5.76 -13.20
C VAL A 76 -11.87 7.27 -13.37
N ALA A 77 -12.41 7.96 -12.37
CA ALA A 77 -12.49 9.41 -12.36
C ALA A 77 -11.10 10.05 -12.23
N THR A 78 -10.87 11.15 -12.95
CA THR A 78 -9.56 11.84 -12.96
C THR A 78 -9.43 12.91 -11.87
N THR A 79 -10.54 13.23 -11.16
CA THR A 79 -10.51 14.12 -9.99
C THR A 79 -9.68 13.52 -8.87
N LEU A 80 -9.15 14.36 -7.99
CA LEU A 80 -8.45 13.94 -6.77
C LEU A 80 -9.25 14.25 -5.50
N LYS A 81 -10.45 14.82 -5.62
CA LYS A 81 -11.31 15.12 -4.47
C LYS A 81 -11.97 13.83 -3.98
N TYR A 82 -11.69 13.47 -2.74
CA TYR A 82 -12.18 12.22 -2.14
C TYR A 82 -13.71 12.08 -2.18
N GLU A 83 -14.43 13.17 -1.91
CA GLU A 83 -15.89 13.18 -1.85
C GLU A 83 -16.52 12.71 -3.18
N ALA A 84 -15.85 12.99 -4.29
CA ALA A 84 -16.27 12.53 -5.62
C ALA A 84 -15.76 11.12 -5.97
N LEU A 85 -14.95 10.51 -5.11
CA LEU A 85 -14.31 9.21 -5.35
C LEU A 85 -14.80 8.11 -4.40
N ALA A 86 -15.46 8.46 -3.30
CA ALA A 86 -15.84 7.51 -2.26
C ALA A 86 -16.69 6.36 -2.82
N GLU A 87 -17.69 6.67 -3.63
CA GLU A 87 -18.56 5.67 -4.25
C GLU A 87 -17.82 4.81 -5.29
N GLU A 88 -16.91 5.41 -6.07
CA GLU A 88 -16.06 4.68 -7.01
C GLU A 88 -15.22 3.63 -6.28
N TYR A 89 -14.51 4.02 -5.19
CA TYR A 89 -13.72 3.07 -4.42
C TYR A 89 -14.56 1.96 -3.81
N ALA A 90 -15.74 2.28 -3.28
CA ALA A 90 -16.65 1.30 -2.71
C ALA A 90 -17.12 0.29 -3.78
N ALA A 91 -17.59 0.77 -4.93
CA ALA A 91 -18.06 -0.05 -6.03
C ALA A 91 -16.93 -0.94 -6.59
N TRP A 92 -15.77 -0.36 -6.82
CA TRP A 92 -14.62 -1.12 -7.32
C TRP A 92 -14.16 -2.19 -6.32
N PHE A 93 -14.12 -1.87 -5.03
CA PHE A 93 -13.75 -2.86 -4.02
C PHE A 93 -14.79 -3.98 -3.93
N ALA A 94 -16.08 -3.66 -3.95
CA ALA A 94 -17.15 -4.67 -3.95
C ALA A 94 -17.02 -5.64 -5.13
N ALA A 95 -16.79 -5.12 -6.34
CA ALA A 95 -16.70 -5.89 -7.56
C ALA A 95 -15.35 -6.61 -7.77
N ALA A 96 -14.31 -6.23 -7.03
CA ALA A 96 -12.99 -6.83 -7.18
C ALA A 96 -13.01 -8.31 -6.81
N GLN A 97 -12.63 -9.16 -7.75
CA GLN A 97 -12.43 -10.59 -7.57
C GLN A 97 -10.93 -10.90 -7.59
N ILE A 98 -10.47 -11.69 -6.65
CA ILE A 98 -9.07 -12.17 -6.63
C ILE A 98 -8.89 -13.20 -7.73
N ARG A 99 -7.91 -12.98 -8.59
CA ARG A 99 -7.65 -13.87 -9.72
C ARG A 99 -7.01 -15.16 -9.23
N PRO A 100 -7.55 -16.34 -9.60
CA PRO A 100 -7.13 -17.63 -9.06
C PRO A 100 -5.67 -17.98 -9.35
N GLU A 101 -5.10 -17.48 -10.45
CA GLU A 101 -3.69 -17.70 -10.81
C GLU A 101 -2.70 -17.02 -9.84
N PHE A 102 -3.17 -16.15 -8.97
CA PHE A 102 -2.35 -15.49 -7.94
C PHE A 102 -2.57 -16.05 -6.53
N ARG A 103 -3.30 -17.19 -6.41
CA ARG A 103 -3.70 -17.74 -5.12
C ARG A 103 -2.51 -17.95 -4.17
N GLU A 104 -1.47 -18.63 -4.63
CA GLU A 104 -0.26 -18.88 -3.83
C GLU A 104 0.34 -17.57 -3.28
N SER A 105 0.48 -16.58 -4.16
CA SER A 105 1.01 -15.27 -3.75
C SER A 105 0.07 -14.55 -2.78
N THR A 106 -1.24 -14.60 -2.98
CA THR A 106 -2.21 -13.96 -2.08
C THR A 106 -2.27 -14.64 -0.72
N ASP A 107 -2.20 -15.95 -0.66
CA ASP A 107 -2.13 -16.73 0.58
C ASP A 107 -0.86 -16.39 1.37
N TRP A 108 0.27 -16.23 0.68
CA TRP A 108 1.52 -15.76 1.28
C TRP A 108 1.36 -14.35 1.88
N HIS A 109 0.75 -13.40 1.15
CA HIS A 109 0.53 -12.03 1.66
C HIS A 109 -0.36 -12.03 2.91
N LEU A 110 -1.45 -12.78 2.90
CA LEU A 110 -2.33 -12.93 4.07
C LEU A 110 -1.57 -13.50 5.26
N THR A 111 -0.76 -14.53 5.04
CA THR A 111 0.08 -15.14 6.08
C THR A 111 1.06 -14.13 6.68
N MET A 112 1.78 -13.36 5.85
CA MET A 112 2.72 -12.34 6.31
C MET A 112 2.05 -11.23 7.13
N MET A 113 0.86 -10.77 6.70
CA MET A 113 0.08 -9.79 7.44
C MET A 113 -0.34 -10.33 8.82
N ARG A 114 -0.83 -11.56 8.89
CA ARG A 114 -1.26 -12.22 10.13
C ARG A 114 -0.11 -12.45 11.10
N GLN A 115 1.00 -12.99 10.63
CA GLN A 115 2.19 -13.24 11.46
C GLN A 115 2.71 -11.97 12.14
N SER A 116 2.56 -10.83 11.51
CA SER A 116 3.07 -9.55 12.01
C SER A 116 1.98 -8.65 12.57
N ARG A 117 0.71 -9.12 12.64
CA ARG A 117 -0.46 -8.35 13.03
C ARG A 117 -0.27 -7.59 14.34
N SER A 118 0.16 -8.28 15.41
CA SER A 118 0.35 -7.64 16.72
C SER A 118 1.38 -6.49 16.70
N ARG A 119 2.37 -6.56 15.81
CA ARG A 119 3.37 -5.50 15.61
C ARG A 119 2.75 -4.29 14.93
N TYR A 120 1.95 -4.51 13.90
CA TYR A 120 1.22 -3.45 13.21
C TYR A 120 0.14 -2.81 14.11
N GLU A 121 -0.58 -3.61 14.90
CA GLU A 121 -1.58 -3.11 15.84
C GLU A 121 -0.98 -2.20 16.90
N ARG A 122 0.17 -2.57 17.49
CA ARG A 122 0.87 -1.71 18.47
C ARG A 122 1.28 -0.37 17.86
N LEU A 123 1.83 -0.39 16.65
CA LEU A 123 2.19 0.83 15.93
C LEU A 123 0.95 1.64 15.57
N GLY A 124 -0.06 0.98 15.03
CA GLY A 124 -1.32 1.58 14.62
C GLY A 124 -2.05 2.27 15.78
N LYS A 125 -2.16 1.60 16.93
CA LYS A 125 -2.74 2.18 18.15
C LYS A 125 -2.01 3.47 18.59
N ARG A 126 -0.68 3.50 18.48
CA ARG A 126 0.14 4.68 18.82
C ARG A 126 -0.06 5.84 17.87
N LEU A 127 -0.36 5.56 16.60
CA LEU A 127 -0.44 6.57 15.53
C LEU A 127 -1.88 6.92 15.13
N GLY A 128 -2.89 6.21 15.63
CA GLY A 128 -4.28 6.35 15.18
C GLY A 128 -4.52 5.83 13.77
N ILE A 129 -3.80 4.79 13.33
CA ILE A 129 -3.85 4.25 11.98
C ILE A 129 -4.23 2.76 12.04
N PRO A 130 -5.19 2.26 11.24
CA PRO A 130 -5.52 0.84 11.19
C PRO A 130 -4.29 -0.01 10.86
N TRP A 131 -4.17 -1.14 11.56
CA TRP A 131 -3.08 -2.08 11.35
C TRP A 131 -3.03 -2.61 9.91
N SER A 132 -4.20 -2.80 9.30
CA SER A 132 -4.34 -3.27 7.92
C SER A 132 -3.75 -2.28 6.90
N PHE A 133 -3.92 -0.96 7.10
CA PHE A 133 -3.27 0.06 6.28
C PHE A 133 -1.74 -0.04 6.36
N ILE A 134 -1.21 -0.17 7.58
CA ILE A 134 0.24 -0.29 7.81
C ILE A 134 0.78 -1.57 7.18
N ALA A 135 0.07 -2.68 7.34
CA ALA A 135 0.46 -3.97 6.78
C ALA A 135 0.49 -3.95 5.24
N CYS A 136 -0.58 -3.44 4.60
CA CYS A 136 -0.65 -3.32 3.13
C CYS A 136 0.49 -2.44 2.58
N THR A 137 0.72 -1.28 3.20
CA THR A 137 1.82 -0.39 2.79
C THR A 137 3.18 -1.06 2.96
N HIS A 138 3.43 -1.72 4.09
CA HIS A 138 4.69 -2.44 4.33
C HIS A 138 4.92 -3.57 3.32
N GLY A 139 3.86 -4.29 2.97
CA GLY A 139 3.92 -5.34 1.93
C GLY A 139 4.35 -4.78 0.58
N LEU A 140 3.81 -3.63 0.18
CA LEU A 140 4.09 -3.00 -1.10
C LEU A 140 5.47 -2.33 -1.15
N GLU A 141 5.85 -1.62 -0.09
CA GLU A 141 7.10 -0.85 -0.08
C GLU A 141 8.34 -1.70 0.23
N ALA A 142 8.19 -2.70 1.10
CA ALA A 142 9.33 -3.45 1.62
C ALA A 142 9.13 -4.97 1.66
N SER A 143 8.08 -5.51 1.01
CA SER A 143 7.79 -6.96 0.99
C SER A 143 7.81 -7.60 2.39
N PHE A 144 7.22 -6.91 3.37
CA PHE A 144 7.19 -7.28 4.80
C PHE A 144 8.57 -7.41 5.46
N ASN A 145 9.61 -6.84 4.88
CA ASN A 145 10.97 -6.89 5.42
C ASN A 145 11.17 -5.85 6.54
N PHE A 146 11.08 -6.28 7.78
CA PHE A 146 11.33 -5.42 8.96
C PHE A 146 12.79 -4.94 9.12
N ARG A 147 13.69 -5.32 8.24
CA ARG A 147 15.07 -4.82 8.20
C ARG A 147 15.27 -3.71 7.18
N ALA A 148 14.21 -3.36 6.44
CA ALA A 148 14.18 -2.29 5.45
C ALA A 148 13.35 -1.09 5.94
N HIS A 149 13.59 0.08 5.37
CA HIS A 149 12.81 1.28 5.66
C HIS A 149 11.39 1.17 5.12
N PHE A 150 10.44 1.59 5.95
CA PHE A 150 9.02 1.63 5.57
C PHE A 150 8.75 2.61 4.42
N HIS A 151 9.55 3.65 4.28
CA HIS A 151 9.37 4.71 3.28
C HIS A 151 9.40 4.19 1.83
N ASN A 152 10.30 3.24 1.53
CA ASN A 152 10.65 2.88 0.15
C ASN A 152 11.40 1.54 0.03
N GLY A 153 11.46 0.76 1.12
CA GLY A 153 12.18 -0.51 1.15
C GLY A 153 13.72 -0.40 1.17
N ASP A 154 14.28 0.79 1.35
CA ASP A 154 15.74 0.94 1.43
C ASP A 154 16.35 0.07 2.55
N PHE A 155 17.45 -0.57 2.23
CA PHE A 155 18.19 -1.46 3.12
C PHE A 155 19.67 -1.06 3.19
N PRO A 156 20.35 -1.22 4.31
CA PRO A 156 19.88 -1.70 5.61
C PRO A 156 19.22 -0.58 6.45
N LEU A 157 18.33 -0.98 7.37
CA LEU A 157 17.63 -0.08 8.28
C LEU A 157 18.57 0.72 9.21
N SER A 158 19.81 0.28 9.40
CA SER A 158 20.83 0.98 10.20
C SER A 158 21.32 2.30 9.60
N ARG A 159 20.95 2.62 8.35
CA ARG A 159 21.29 3.87 7.66
C ARG A 159 20.02 4.59 7.28
N ARG A 160 20.08 5.92 7.07
CA ARG A 160 18.96 6.67 6.50
C ARG A 160 18.67 6.23 5.07
N THR A 161 17.44 6.52 4.61
CA THR A 161 17.04 6.26 3.22
C THR A 161 17.96 6.99 2.22
N ARG A 162 18.24 6.36 1.09
CA ARG A 162 19.01 6.92 -0.03
C ARG A 162 18.12 7.26 -1.22
N GLN A 163 17.09 6.44 -1.43
CA GLN A 163 16.07 6.72 -2.45
C GLN A 163 15.04 7.70 -1.91
N VAL A 164 14.21 8.24 -2.78
CA VAL A 164 13.14 9.18 -2.42
C VAL A 164 12.09 8.49 -1.56
N PRO A 165 11.72 9.11 -0.43
CA PRO A 165 12.28 10.29 0.22
C PRO A 165 13.65 10.00 0.83
N ALA A 166 14.69 10.73 0.39
CA ALA A 166 16.06 10.52 0.86
C ALA A 166 16.32 11.14 2.23
N ASN A 167 17.35 10.63 2.91
CA ASN A 167 17.80 11.12 4.23
C ASN A 167 16.75 11.00 5.34
N ARG A 168 15.86 9.99 5.25
CA ARG A 168 14.81 9.73 6.25
C ARG A 168 15.16 8.53 7.15
N PRO A 169 14.71 8.52 8.40
CA PRO A 169 14.24 9.67 9.19
C PRO A 169 15.31 10.75 9.38
N PRO A 170 14.95 12.03 9.64
CA PRO A 170 15.94 13.13 9.73
C PRO A 170 16.92 12.94 10.89
N THR A 171 16.46 12.38 12.00
CA THR A 171 17.31 11.91 13.11
C THR A 171 17.25 10.39 13.15
N TRP A 172 18.38 9.74 12.95
CA TRP A 172 18.42 8.29 12.86
C TRP A 172 19.62 7.75 13.65
N LEU A 173 19.35 7.38 14.90
CA LEU A 173 20.35 6.84 15.85
C LEU A 173 19.93 5.44 16.28
N PRO A 174 20.86 4.59 16.71
CA PRO A 174 20.52 3.29 17.30
C PRO A 174 19.45 3.43 18.41
N PRO A 175 18.54 2.48 18.53
CA PRO A 175 18.52 1.16 17.88
C PRO A 175 18.10 1.14 16.41
N SER A 176 17.74 2.28 15.77
CA SER A 176 17.35 2.36 14.34
C SER A 176 16.28 1.31 14.00
N ASP A 177 15.20 1.30 14.79
CA ASP A 177 14.14 0.30 14.70
C ASP A 177 13.13 0.60 13.59
N TRP A 178 12.45 -0.46 13.14
CA TRP A 178 11.47 -0.38 12.05
C TRP A 178 10.27 0.50 12.42
N GLU A 179 9.81 0.44 13.67
CA GLU A 179 8.66 1.23 14.15
C GLU A 179 8.92 2.73 14.06
N SER A 180 10.14 3.15 14.34
CA SER A 180 10.56 4.56 14.20
C SER A 180 10.60 4.98 12.73
N SER A 181 11.11 4.11 11.84
CA SER A 181 11.08 4.35 10.40
C SER A 181 9.65 4.44 9.86
N ALA A 182 8.77 3.51 10.26
CA ALA A 182 7.37 3.51 9.83
C ALA A 182 6.61 4.73 10.37
N ALA A 183 6.83 5.10 11.64
CA ALA A 183 6.21 6.27 12.23
C ALA A 183 6.64 7.57 11.53
N ASP A 184 7.91 7.67 11.13
CA ASP A 184 8.40 8.81 10.37
C ASP A 184 7.74 8.91 8.99
N ALA A 185 7.69 7.81 8.25
CA ALA A 185 7.04 7.76 6.94
C ALA A 185 5.56 8.14 7.00
N LEU A 186 4.83 7.59 7.97
CA LEU A 186 3.40 7.82 8.13
C LEU A 186 3.08 9.26 8.58
N ARG A 187 3.95 9.86 9.39
CA ARG A 187 3.84 11.29 9.75
C ARG A 187 4.19 12.19 8.59
N LEU A 188 5.26 11.90 7.86
CA LEU A 188 5.71 12.66 6.69
C LEU A 188 4.58 12.80 5.65
N LEU A 189 3.80 11.74 5.47
CA LEU A 189 2.69 11.70 4.53
C LEU A 189 1.34 12.14 5.14
N GLY A 190 1.33 12.69 6.36
CA GLY A 190 0.13 13.25 6.99
C GLY A 190 -0.95 12.23 7.35
N PHE A 191 -0.61 10.95 7.52
CA PHE A 191 -1.60 9.93 7.88
C PHE A 191 -1.91 9.87 9.37
N THR A 192 -1.08 10.45 10.23
CA THR A 192 -1.35 10.54 11.67
C THR A 192 -2.39 11.63 11.96
N GLY A 193 -3.23 11.39 12.97
CA GLY A 193 -4.28 12.35 13.35
C GLY A 193 -5.52 12.32 12.45
N GLN A 194 -5.59 11.40 11.50
CA GLN A 194 -6.76 11.20 10.67
C GLN A 194 -7.83 10.38 11.40
N SER A 195 -9.10 10.78 11.31
CA SER A 195 -10.21 10.13 12.01
C SER A 195 -11.02 9.19 11.12
N ASP A 196 -11.20 9.51 9.84
CA ASP A 196 -11.95 8.67 8.90
C ASP A 196 -11.03 7.62 8.29
N TRP A 197 -11.21 6.36 8.68
CA TRP A 197 -10.56 5.18 8.14
C TRP A 197 -11.58 4.20 7.53
N SER A 198 -12.73 4.70 7.08
CA SER A 198 -13.66 3.90 6.28
C SER A 198 -12.93 3.26 5.10
N LEU A 199 -13.44 2.13 4.61
CA LEU A 199 -12.79 1.40 3.52
C LEU A 199 -12.51 2.27 2.27
N PRO A 200 -13.47 3.08 1.76
CA PRO A 200 -13.20 3.98 0.64
C PRO A 200 -12.10 5.01 0.94
N ARG A 201 -12.08 5.58 2.15
CA ARG A 201 -11.04 6.53 2.56
C ARG A 201 -9.68 5.86 2.71
N THR A 202 -9.65 4.63 3.20
CA THR A 202 -8.44 3.81 3.30
C THR A 202 -7.85 3.53 1.91
N LEU A 203 -8.69 3.14 0.94
CA LEU A 203 -8.27 2.93 -0.45
C LEU A 203 -7.73 4.22 -1.10
N TYR A 204 -8.41 5.34 -0.88
CA TYR A 204 -7.94 6.65 -1.33
C TYR A 204 -6.54 6.98 -0.77
N ARG A 205 -6.31 6.76 0.53
CA ARG A 205 -5.01 7.00 1.16
C ARG A 205 -3.92 6.06 0.66
N LEU A 206 -4.26 4.80 0.39
CA LEU A 206 -3.33 3.85 -0.23
C LEU A 206 -2.97 4.27 -1.66
N GLU A 207 -3.93 4.75 -2.46
CA GLU A 207 -3.61 5.30 -3.78
C GLU A 207 -2.76 6.57 -3.67
N ALA A 208 -3.09 7.44 -2.72
CA ALA A 208 -2.32 8.66 -2.44
C ALA A 208 -0.88 8.34 -2.02
N TYR A 209 -0.66 7.29 -1.24
CA TYR A 209 0.68 6.84 -0.86
C TYR A 209 1.56 6.57 -2.10
N ASN A 210 1.01 5.92 -3.12
CA ASN A 210 1.69 5.67 -4.39
C ASN A 210 1.70 6.89 -5.33
N GLY A 211 0.88 7.91 -5.02
CA GLY A 211 0.61 9.05 -5.92
C GLY A 211 -0.48 8.74 -6.96
N PHE A 212 -1.20 9.78 -7.35
CA PHE A 212 -2.37 9.70 -8.24
C PHE A 212 -2.03 9.67 -9.74
N GLY A 213 -0.82 9.30 -10.13
CA GLY A 213 -0.38 9.30 -11.53
C GLY A 213 -1.26 8.46 -12.45
N TYR A 214 -1.69 7.27 -11.99
CA TYR A 214 -2.61 6.43 -12.75
C TYR A 214 -4.00 7.06 -12.87
N ARG A 215 -4.54 7.57 -11.77
CA ARG A 215 -5.85 8.23 -11.73
C ARG A 215 -5.91 9.45 -12.65
N ARG A 216 -4.91 10.32 -12.62
CA ARG A 216 -4.83 11.47 -13.56
C ARG A 216 -4.86 11.04 -15.02
N ALA A 217 -4.40 9.83 -15.32
CA ALA A 217 -4.45 9.24 -16.65
C ALA A 217 -5.73 8.42 -16.91
N GLY A 218 -6.74 8.47 -16.02
CA GLY A 218 -7.98 7.69 -16.13
C GLY A 218 -7.76 6.17 -16.08
N ARG A 219 -6.77 5.71 -15.32
CA ARG A 219 -6.34 4.31 -15.28
C ARG A 219 -6.43 3.72 -13.88
N ALA A 220 -6.83 2.45 -13.80
CA ALA A 220 -6.74 1.69 -12.57
C ALA A 220 -5.29 1.55 -12.11
N SER A 221 -5.03 1.92 -10.85
CA SER A 221 -3.71 1.82 -10.27
C SER A 221 -3.35 0.36 -9.95
N PRO A 222 -2.25 -0.19 -10.49
CA PRO A 222 -1.78 -1.52 -10.09
C PRO A 222 -1.38 -1.59 -8.61
N TYR A 223 -1.04 -0.46 -7.99
CA TYR A 223 -0.78 -0.39 -6.55
C TYR A 223 -1.99 -0.81 -5.72
N LEU A 224 -3.22 -0.52 -6.19
CA LEU A 224 -4.45 -0.98 -5.56
C LEU A 224 -4.93 -2.33 -6.11
N TRP A 225 -5.02 -2.47 -7.44
CA TRP A 225 -5.87 -3.46 -8.07
C TRP A 225 -5.11 -4.63 -8.71
N SER A 226 -3.78 -4.66 -8.66
CA SER A 226 -3.00 -5.79 -9.17
C SER A 226 -3.39 -7.09 -8.45
N PHE A 227 -3.45 -8.20 -9.18
CA PHE A 227 -3.96 -9.51 -8.78
C PHE A 227 -5.49 -9.61 -8.64
N SER A 228 -6.23 -8.56 -9.01
CA SER A 228 -7.70 -8.63 -9.11
C SER A 228 -8.18 -8.64 -10.56
N SER A 229 -9.49 -8.90 -10.72
CA SER A 229 -10.20 -8.80 -12.01
C SER A 229 -10.17 -7.37 -12.60
N LEU A 230 -9.87 -6.35 -11.80
CA LEU A 230 -9.89 -4.93 -12.18
C LEU A 230 -8.56 -4.43 -12.78
N TYR A 231 -7.54 -5.27 -12.81
CA TYR A 231 -6.25 -4.93 -13.41
C TYR A 231 -5.67 -6.11 -14.20
N SER A 232 -5.28 -5.87 -15.43
CA SER A 232 -4.63 -6.90 -16.27
C SER A 232 -3.20 -6.54 -16.64
N ARG A 233 -2.96 -5.29 -17.07
CA ARG A 233 -1.66 -4.80 -17.55
C ARG A 233 -1.64 -3.27 -17.62
N GLY A 234 -0.47 -2.73 -17.91
CA GLY A 234 -0.18 -1.31 -17.99
C GLY A 234 0.38 -0.77 -16.69
N LYS A 235 1.65 -0.38 -16.69
CA LYS A 235 2.28 0.25 -15.52
C LYS A 235 3.34 1.26 -15.94
N PHE A 236 3.62 2.21 -15.05
CA PHE A 236 4.80 3.04 -15.19
C PHE A 236 6.05 2.18 -14.88
N VAL A 237 6.97 2.11 -15.82
CA VAL A 237 8.24 1.36 -15.70
C VAL A 237 9.41 2.27 -15.33
N ALA A 238 9.25 3.57 -15.50
CA ALA A 238 10.12 4.63 -15.02
C ALA A 238 9.29 5.90 -14.85
N ASP A 239 9.88 6.97 -14.31
CA ASP A 239 9.22 8.24 -14.12
C ASP A 239 8.68 8.76 -15.46
N GLY A 240 7.39 9.09 -15.52
CA GLY A 240 6.69 9.51 -16.72
C GLY A 240 6.59 8.50 -17.87
N LYS A 241 7.22 7.31 -17.76
CA LYS A 241 7.24 6.30 -18.82
C LYS A 241 6.23 5.17 -18.53
N PHE A 242 5.07 5.25 -19.17
CA PHE A 242 4.03 4.22 -19.12
C PHE A 242 4.28 3.13 -20.18
N ASP A 243 4.25 1.85 -19.76
CA ASP A 243 4.26 0.69 -20.66
C ASP A 243 2.91 -0.02 -20.61
N PRO A 244 2.10 0.00 -21.69
CA PRO A 244 0.78 -0.62 -21.72
C PRO A 244 0.82 -2.16 -21.68
N LYS A 245 1.97 -2.78 -21.94
CA LYS A 245 2.15 -4.25 -21.94
C LYS A 245 2.70 -4.77 -20.62
N ALA A 246 3.40 -3.92 -19.86
CA ALA A 246 3.99 -4.31 -18.58
C ALA A 246 2.92 -4.70 -17.56
N ARG A 247 3.21 -5.71 -16.74
CA ARG A 247 2.31 -6.17 -15.66
C ARG A 247 2.96 -5.93 -14.30
N SER A 248 2.15 -5.56 -13.33
CA SER A 248 2.60 -5.56 -11.93
C SER A 248 2.75 -7.00 -11.44
N LYS A 249 3.82 -7.23 -10.68
CA LYS A 249 4.11 -8.51 -10.01
C LYS A 249 3.85 -8.43 -8.50
N GLN A 250 3.36 -7.30 -8.01
CA GLN A 250 3.05 -7.09 -6.61
C GLN A 250 1.55 -7.27 -6.39
N CYS A 251 1.15 -7.85 -5.25
CA CYS A 251 -0.22 -7.90 -4.82
C CYS A 251 -0.71 -6.48 -4.50
N GLY A 252 -1.83 -6.06 -5.07
CA GLY A 252 -2.37 -4.73 -4.83
C GLY A 252 -2.91 -4.56 -3.41
N ALA A 253 -2.86 -3.32 -2.90
CA ALA A 253 -3.34 -3.01 -1.55
C ALA A 253 -4.83 -3.36 -1.36
N ALA A 254 -5.67 -3.07 -2.34
CA ALA A 254 -7.09 -3.42 -2.29
C ALA A 254 -7.31 -4.94 -2.27
N VAL A 255 -6.43 -5.71 -2.94
CA VAL A 255 -6.48 -7.18 -2.87
C VAL A 255 -6.08 -7.67 -1.48
N MET A 256 -5.04 -7.12 -0.88
CA MET A 256 -4.66 -7.44 0.51
C MET A 256 -5.77 -7.11 1.51
N LEU A 257 -6.43 -5.95 1.37
CA LEU A 257 -7.61 -5.62 2.19
C LEU A 257 -8.77 -6.58 1.93
N LYS A 258 -9.00 -6.99 0.68
CA LYS A 258 -10.05 -7.96 0.34
C LYS A 258 -9.79 -9.34 0.94
N LEU A 259 -8.53 -9.76 1.04
CA LEU A 259 -8.17 -11.00 1.75
C LEU A 259 -8.53 -10.94 3.23
N LEU A 260 -8.28 -9.80 3.88
CA LEU A 260 -8.66 -9.58 5.27
C LEU A 260 -10.17 -9.50 5.45
N ASP A 261 -10.87 -8.84 4.52
CA ASP A 261 -12.33 -8.74 4.49
C ASP A 261 -12.98 -10.13 4.40
N LEU A 262 -12.55 -10.96 3.44
CA LEU A 262 -13.01 -12.33 3.27
C LEU A 262 -12.71 -13.24 4.48
N ALA A 263 -11.67 -12.91 5.23
CA ALA A 263 -11.30 -13.60 6.46
C ALA A 263 -12.03 -13.06 7.70
N GLY A 264 -12.86 -12.00 7.58
CA GLY A 264 -13.51 -11.34 8.71
C GLY A 264 -12.54 -10.57 9.62
N GLU A 265 -11.41 -10.14 9.10
CA GLU A 265 -10.32 -9.51 9.86
C GLU A 265 -10.08 -8.04 9.46
N LEU A 266 -10.87 -7.52 8.55
CA LEU A 266 -10.86 -6.11 8.18
C LEU A 266 -11.74 -5.34 9.18
N GLY A 267 -11.14 -4.88 10.27
CA GLY A 267 -11.80 -4.16 11.34
C GLY A 267 -10.97 -2.96 11.78
#